data_02f55566375c19cbb6d466d3592faf1b
#
_entry.id   02f55566375c19cbb6d466d3592faf1b
#
_cell.length_a   1.000
_cell.length_b   1.000
_cell.length_c   1.000
_cell.angle_alpha   90.00
_cell.angle_beta   90.00
_cell.angle_gamma   90.00
#
_symmetry.space_group_name_H-M   'P 1'
#
loop_
_entity.id
_entity.type
_entity.pdbx_description
1 polymer ?
#
loop_
_entity_poly.entity_id
_entity_poly.type
_entity_poly.pdbx_seq_one_letter_code
_entity_poly.pdbx_strand_id
1 'polypeptide(L)'
;MKMKLAYNIGLYRGHAIDKTVDGYVIFEDDKVVYYTETNMDDVAIRYRAMEVIDRMYRERRKEIDASIQRVDAQVYRHDNY
;
A
#
# COMPACT_ATOMS: atom_id res chain seq x y z
N MET A 1 -13.05 12.16 -17.49
CA MET A 1 -12.87 12.34 -17.17
C MET A 1 -12.47 12.85 -16.47
N LYS A 2 -12.42 13.20 -15.85
CA LYS A 2 -12.11 13.77 -15.36
C LYS A 2 -11.40 13.71 -14.36
N MET A 3 -10.76 13.53 -13.99
CA MET A 3 -10.11 13.37 -13.09
C MET A 3 -9.21 14.20 -13.10
N LYS A 4 -9.07 14.87 -13.69
CA LYS A 4 -8.33 15.66 -13.75
C LYS A 4 -7.92 16.32 -12.70
N LEU A 5 -7.79 16.96 -12.11
CA LEU A 5 -7.36 17.67 -10.94
C LEU A 5 -6.66 16.82 -9.91
N ALA A 6 -6.05 15.73 -10.34
CA ALA A 6 -5.20 14.97 -9.45
C ALA A 6 -3.76 15.45 -9.61
N TYR A 7 -3.04 15.59 -8.50
CA TYR A 7 -1.64 15.96 -8.56
C TYR A 7 -0.88 15.25 -7.44
N ASN A 8 0.37 14.96 -7.75
CA ASN A 8 1.21 14.20 -6.84
C ASN A 8 1.62 15.04 -5.64
N ILE A 9 1.45 14.52 -4.44
CA ILE A 9 1.85 15.21 -3.22
C ILE A 9 2.88 14.44 -2.43
N GLY A 10 3.28 13.25 -2.88
CA GLY A 10 4.31 12.53 -2.16
C GLY A 10 4.60 11.17 -2.77
N LEU A 11 5.69 10.60 -2.28
CA LEU A 11 6.09 9.26 -2.68
C LEU A 11 6.62 8.59 -1.42
N TYR A 12 6.12 7.39 -1.12
CA TYR A 12 6.50 6.72 0.10
C TYR A 12 6.55 5.22 -0.14
N ARG A 13 7.67 4.60 0.14
CA ARG A 13 7.89 3.16 -0.03
C ARG A 13 7.47 2.70 -1.42
N GLY A 14 7.82 3.49 -2.43
CA GLY A 14 7.49 3.14 -3.80
C GLY A 14 6.05 3.39 -4.20
N HIS A 15 5.27 4.02 -3.33
CA HIS A 15 3.87 4.33 -3.63
C HIS A 15 3.71 5.81 -3.86
N ALA A 16 3.08 6.19 -4.95
CA ALA A 16 2.79 7.57 -5.24
C ALA A 16 1.49 7.96 -4.55
N ILE A 17 1.47 9.14 -3.95
CA ILE A 17 0.29 9.66 -3.27
C ILE A 17 -0.17 10.87 -4.07
N ASP A 18 -1.36 10.80 -4.63
CA ASP A 18 -1.91 11.88 -5.43
C ASP A 18 -3.17 12.42 -4.77
N LYS A 19 -3.25 13.74 -4.72
CA LYS A 19 -4.45 14.39 -4.20
C LYS A 19 -5.42 14.60 -5.35
N THR A 20 -6.68 14.29 -5.11
CA THR A 20 -7.74 14.52 -6.08
C THR A 20 -8.68 15.58 -5.54
N VAL A 21 -9.66 15.96 -6.37
CA VAL A 21 -10.65 16.94 -5.94
C VAL A 21 -11.39 16.45 -4.70
N ASP A 22 -11.71 15.16 -4.67
CA ASP A 22 -12.54 14.61 -3.62
C ASP A 22 -11.77 13.97 -2.48
N GLY A 23 -10.50 13.68 -2.67
CA GLY A 23 -9.76 12.99 -1.63
C GLY A 23 -8.35 12.70 -2.09
N TYR A 24 -7.93 11.44 -1.99
CA TYR A 24 -6.59 11.08 -2.45
C TYR A 24 -6.56 9.62 -2.91
N VAL A 25 -5.54 9.32 -3.68
CA VAL A 25 -5.37 7.99 -4.24
C VAL A 25 -3.92 7.58 -4.06
N ILE A 26 -3.69 6.31 -3.80
CA ILE A 26 -2.34 5.77 -3.65
C ILE A 26 -2.12 4.78 -4.79
N PHE A 27 -0.98 4.93 -5.46
CA PHE A 27 -0.62 4.06 -6.57
C PHE A 27 0.57 3.18 -6.21
N GLU A 28 0.57 2.00 -6.79
CA GLU A 28 1.76 1.15 -6.77
C GLU A 28 1.97 0.72 -8.21
N ASP A 29 3.07 1.18 -8.82
CA ASP A 29 3.39 0.83 -10.22
C ASP A 29 2.21 1.12 -11.15
N ASP A 30 1.71 2.31 -11.13
CA ASP A 30 0.63 2.75 -12.01
C ASP A 30 -0.72 2.11 -11.72
N LYS A 31 -0.82 1.32 -10.67
CA LYS A 31 -2.10 0.74 -10.28
C LYS A 31 -2.62 1.43 -9.04
N VAL A 32 -3.90 1.70 -9.02
CA VAL A 32 -4.54 2.26 -7.83
C VAL A 32 -4.68 1.15 -6.80
N VAL A 33 -4.06 1.34 -5.64
CA VAL A 33 -4.18 0.35 -4.57
C VAL A 33 -5.02 0.86 -3.41
N TYR A 34 -5.36 2.14 -3.40
CA TYR A 34 -6.18 2.70 -2.33
C TYR A 34 -6.75 4.03 -2.77
N TYR A 35 -8.00 4.29 -2.45
CA TYR A 35 -8.65 5.56 -2.71
C TYR A 35 -9.62 5.84 -1.57
N THR A 36 -9.70 7.09 -1.16
CA THR A 36 -10.69 7.50 -0.19
C THR A 36 -11.03 8.96 -0.40
N GLU A 37 -12.24 9.32 0.00
CA GLU A 37 -12.68 10.69 -0.06
C GLU A 37 -12.39 11.37 1.27
N THR A 38 -11.93 12.59 1.21
CA THR A 38 -11.63 13.35 2.41
C THR A 38 -11.43 14.80 2.02
N ASN A 39 -11.62 15.70 2.97
CA ASN A 39 -11.33 17.10 2.74
C ASN A 39 -10.12 17.58 3.52
N MET A 40 -9.26 16.65 3.95
CA MET A 40 -8.04 17.01 4.64
C MET A 40 -7.09 17.75 3.71
N ASP A 41 -6.19 18.54 4.29
CA ASP A 41 -5.19 19.24 3.48
C ASP A 41 -4.07 18.28 3.10
N ASP A 42 -3.14 18.79 2.29
CA ASP A 42 -2.09 17.96 1.72
C ASP A 42 -1.21 17.33 2.79
N VAL A 43 -0.89 18.07 3.84
CA VAL A 43 -0.02 17.55 4.89
C VAL A 43 -0.70 16.41 5.62
N ALA A 44 -1.96 16.59 5.98
CA ALA A 44 -2.69 15.54 6.68
C ALA A 44 -2.86 14.31 5.79
N ILE A 45 -3.11 14.53 4.51
CA ILE A 45 -3.25 13.42 3.56
C ILE A 45 -1.96 12.63 3.48
N ARG A 46 -0.81 13.32 3.41
CA ARG A 46 0.46 12.61 3.33
C ARG A 46 0.66 11.70 4.54
N TYR A 47 0.41 12.21 5.74
CA TYR A 47 0.58 11.40 6.94
C TYR A 47 -0.38 10.22 6.95
N ARG A 48 -1.64 10.47 6.60
CA ARG A 48 -2.61 9.39 6.59
C ARG A 48 -2.25 8.34 5.53
N ALA A 49 -1.84 8.78 4.36
CA ALA A 49 -1.46 7.86 3.30
C ALA A 49 -0.27 7.01 3.71
N MET A 50 0.70 7.61 4.40
CA MET A 50 1.85 6.86 4.89
C MET A 50 1.40 5.77 5.86
N GLU A 51 0.44 6.07 6.73
CA GLU A 51 -0.10 5.06 7.63
C GLU A 51 -0.75 3.91 6.87
N VAL A 52 -1.52 4.26 5.83
CA VAL A 52 -2.19 3.25 5.03
C VAL A 52 -1.14 2.38 4.32
N ILE A 53 -0.13 3.00 3.75
CA ILE A 53 0.92 2.27 3.05
C ILE A 53 1.67 1.35 4.02
N ASP A 54 1.98 1.84 5.21
CA ASP A 54 2.65 1.03 6.21
C ASP A 54 1.81 -0.18 6.59
N ARG A 55 0.49 0.01 6.71
CA ARG A 55 -0.39 -1.10 7.04
C ARG A 55 -0.41 -2.13 5.92
N MET A 56 -0.49 -1.67 4.67
CA MET A 56 -0.47 -2.60 3.54
C MET A 56 0.84 -3.36 3.50
N TYR A 57 1.93 -2.68 3.78
CA TYR A 57 3.25 -3.30 3.77
C TYR A 57 3.34 -4.37 4.84
N ARG A 58 2.85 -4.10 6.03
CA ARG A 58 2.88 -5.07 7.11
C ARG A 58 1.99 -6.27 6.81
N GLU A 59 0.83 -6.05 6.24
CA GLU A 59 -0.07 -7.15 5.91
C GLU A 59 0.52 -8.02 4.82
N ARG A 60 1.16 -7.41 3.83
CA ARG A 60 1.81 -8.17 2.79
C ARG A 60 2.95 -9.01 3.35
N ARG A 61 3.72 -8.45 4.27
CA ARG A 61 4.80 -9.21 4.90
C ARG A 61 4.26 -10.38 5.69
N LYS A 62 3.15 -10.19 6.38
CA LYS A 62 2.55 -11.29 7.12
C LYS A 62 2.18 -12.45 6.20
N GLU A 63 1.61 -12.12 5.06
CA GLU A 63 1.24 -13.16 4.10
C GLU A 63 2.46 -13.89 3.59
N ILE A 64 3.50 -13.15 3.27
CA ILE A 64 4.74 -13.75 2.77
C ILE A 64 5.35 -14.64 3.85
N ASP A 65 5.42 -14.15 5.07
CA ASP A 65 5.99 -14.92 6.16
C ASP A 65 5.21 -16.21 6.41
N ALA A 66 3.90 -16.14 6.36
CA ALA A 66 3.06 -17.31 6.55
C ALA A 66 3.32 -18.33 5.46
N SER A 67 3.45 -17.87 4.21
CA SER A 67 3.73 -18.76 3.10
C SER A 67 5.09 -19.43 3.26
N ILE A 68 6.08 -18.66 3.66
CA ILE A 68 7.43 -19.19 3.87
C ILE A 68 7.42 -20.23 4.97
N GLN A 69 6.73 -19.95 6.06
CA GLN A 69 6.66 -20.90 7.16
C GLN A 69 6.04 -22.22 6.74
N ARG A 70 5.00 -22.15 5.91
CA ARG A 70 4.37 -23.36 5.43
C ARG A 70 5.32 -24.17 4.57
N VAL A 71 6.03 -23.51 3.68
CA VAL A 71 7.00 -24.18 2.82
C VAL A 71 8.10 -24.81 3.65
N ASP A 72 8.61 -24.07 4.63
CA ASP A 72 9.65 -24.60 5.50
C ASP A 72 9.19 -25.82 6.25
N ALA A 73 7.98 -25.81 6.75
CA ALA A 73 7.45 -26.96 7.46
C ALA A 73 7.38 -28.19 6.56
N GLN A 74 6.99 -28.00 5.32
CA GLN A 74 6.95 -29.09 4.37
C GLN A 74 8.33 -29.63 4.07
N VAL A 75 9.27 -28.73 3.89
CA VAL A 75 10.66 -29.12 3.62
C VAL A 75 11.22 -29.90 4.79
N TYR A 76 10.98 -29.44 5.99
CA TYR A 76 11.45 -30.15 7.17
C TYR A 76 10.88 -31.55 7.26
N ARG A 77 9.59 -31.70 6.99
CA ARG A 77 9.02 -33.01 6.99
C ARG A 77 9.70 -33.92 5.98
N HIS A 78 10.00 -33.35 4.83
CA HIS A 78 10.67 -34.09 3.79
C HIS A 78 12.04 -34.50 4.26
N ASP A 79 12.75 -33.58 4.87
CA ASP A 79 14.14 -33.82 5.26
C ASP A 79 14.25 -34.81 6.41
N ASN A 80 13.21 -35.01 7.15
CA ASN A 80 13.26 -35.93 8.29
C ASN A 80 13.07 -37.37 7.89
N TYR A 81 12.99 -37.63 6.63
CA TYR A 81 12.87 -38.99 6.17
C TYR A 81 14.15 -39.43 5.49
#